data_f46a02d26862adf03cc4e2af8846f60e
#
_entry.id   f46a02d26862adf03cc4e2af8846f60e
#
_cell.length_a   1.000
_cell.length_b   1.000
_cell.length_c   1.000
_cell.angle_alpha   90.00
_cell.angle_beta   90.00
_cell.angle_gamma   90.00
#
_symmetry.space_group_name_H-M   'P 1'
#
loop_
_entity.id
_entity.type
_entity.pdbx_description
1 polymer ?
#
loop_
_entity_poly.entity_id
_entity_poly.type
_entity_poly.pdbx_seq_one_letter_code
_entity_poly.pdbx_strand_id
1 'polypeptide(L)'
;EEFLLREGVTPWKDLPLWLPNSDPSLTGFYNININKAIKEGLVFRSLSETVNDTLTWLKTRPNTKVMKIGLDIATETELLMKYQKERGE
;
A
#
# COMPACT_ATOMS: atom_id res chain seq x y z
N GLU A 1 -1.26 -9.17 -6.20
CA GLU A 1 -1.96 -8.31 -7.18
C GLU A 1 -3.18 -9.02 -7.76
N GLU A 2 -3.02 -10.19 -8.37
CA GLU A 2 -4.10 -10.97 -8.96
C GLU A 2 -5.26 -11.23 -7.99
N PHE A 3 -4.96 -11.62 -6.76
CA PHE A 3 -5.96 -11.81 -5.70
C PHE A 3 -6.81 -10.55 -5.50
N LEU A 4 -6.19 -9.40 -5.34
CA LEU A 4 -6.90 -8.14 -5.11
C LEU A 4 -7.83 -7.76 -6.27
N LEU A 5 -7.36 -7.93 -7.50
CA LEU A 5 -8.16 -7.66 -8.70
C LEU A 5 -9.37 -8.60 -8.78
N ARG A 6 -9.17 -9.88 -8.49
CA ARG A 6 -10.25 -10.90 -8.48
C ARG A 6 -11.31 -10.62 -7.42
N GLU A 7 -10.89 -10.11 -6.26
CA GLU A 7 -11.80 -9.73 -5.17
C GLU A 7 -12.45 -8.35 -5.36
N GLY A 8 -12.23 -7.72 -6.51
CA GLY A 8 -12.88 -6.47 -6.87
C GLY A 8 -12.29 -5.22 -6.25
N VAL A 9 -11.06 -5.30 -5.73
CA VAL A 9 -10.34 -4.13 -5.22
C VAL A 9 -9.92 -3.25 -6.39
N THR A 10 -10.42 -2.01 -6.40
CA THR A 10 -10.12 -1.06 -7.48
C THR A 10 -8.78 -0.39 -7.25
N PRO A 11 -7.83 -0.50 -8.21
CA PRO A 11 -6.58 0.22 -8.13
C PRO A 11 -6.78 1.72 -7.96
N TRP A 12 -5.87 2.37 -7.24
CA TRP A 12 -5.86 3.81 -6.97
C TRP A 12 -6.99 4.31 -6.07
N LYS A 13 -8.16 3.69 -6.13
CA LYS A 13 -9.34 4.08 -5.36
C LYS A 13 -9.41 3.36 -4.00
N ASP A 14 -9.50 2.03 -4.02
CA ASP A 14 -9.66 1.23 -2.80
C ASP A 14 -8.33 1.06 -2.05
N LEU A 15 -7.24 0.97 -2.78
CA LEU A 15 -5.88 1.07 -2.26
C LEU A 15 -5.20 2.26 -2.92
N PRO A 16 -5.21 3.43 -2.25
CA PRO A 16 -4.57 4.63 -2.80
C PRO A 16 -3.11 4.39 -3.14
N LEU A 17 -2.67 4.94 -4.26
CA LEU A 17 -1.33 4.82 -4.81
C LEU A 17 -0.96 3.42 -5.34
N TRP A 18 -1.85 2.42 -5.23
CA TRP A 18 -1.61 1.13 -5.84
C TRP A 18 -1.97 1.13 -7.32
N LEU A 19 -0.99 0.79 -8.15
CA LEU A 19 -1.15 0.57 -9.58
C LEU A 19 -0.65 -0.84 -9.91
N PRO A 20 -1.48 -1.72 -10.51
CA PRO A 20 -1.05 -3.07 -10.81
C PRO A 20 0.00 -3.10 -11.92
N ASN A 21 1.03 -3.93 -11.74
CA ASN A 21 2.07 -4.13 -12.74
C ASN A 21 1.55 -4.83 -14.01
N SER A 22 0.41 -5.52 -13.88
CA SER A 22 -0.23 -6.22 -15.00
C SER A 22 -0.86 -5.29 -16.03
N ASP A 23 -1.06 -4.02 -15.71
CA ASP A 23 -1.61 -3.05 -16.66
C ASP A 23 -0.49 -2.38 -17.46
N PRO A 24 -0.37 -2.68 -18.79
CA PRO A 24 0.69 -2.11 -19.61
C PRO A 24 0.63 -0.59 -19.74
N SER A 25 -0.55 0.00 -19.62
CA SER A 25 -0.73 1.46 -19.72
C SER A 25 -0.11 2.21 -18.55
N LEU A 26 0.15 1.50 -17.43
CA LEU A 26 0.72 2.07 -16.20
C LEU A 26 2.20 1.73 -16.02
N THR A 27 2.79 1.00 -16.97
CA THR A 27 4.19 0.62 -16.94
C THR A 27 5.08 1.86 -16.86
N GLY A 28 5.95 1.89 -15.87
CA GLY A 28 6.88 2.99 -15.66
C GLY A 28 6.35 4.16 -14.87
N PHE A 29 5.09 4.17 -14.44
CA PHE A 29 4.52 5.26 -13.66
C PHE A 29 5.35 5.58 -12.40
N TYR A 30 5.83 4.55 -11.69
CA TYR A 30 6.71 4.71 -10.53
C TYR A 30 8.19 4.45 -10.83
N ASN A 31 8.51 4.18 -12.09
CA ASN A 31 9.89 3.85 -12.50
C ASN A 31 10.70 5.12 -12.74
N ILE A 32 11.08 5.79 -11.67
CA ILE A 32 11.82 7.06 -11.70
C ILE A 32 13.30 6.79 -11.46
N ASN A 33 14.16 7.36 -12.29
CA ASN A 33 15.60 7.29 -12.10
C ASN A 33 16.03 8.25 -10.98
N ILE A 34 16.56 7.69 -9.89
CA ILE A 34 16.95 8.43 -8.69
C ILE A 34 18.46 8.65 -8.56
N ASN A 35 19.25 8.27 -9.57
CA ASN A 35 20.72 8.32 -9.50
C ASN A 35 21.25 9.72 -9.22
N LYS A 36 20.67 10.75 -9.80
CA LYS A 36 21.05 12.14 -9.53
C LYS A 36 20.83 12.52 -8.07
N ALA A 37 19.69 12.14 -7.50
CA ALA A 37 19.38 12.40 -6.10
C ALA A 37 20.36 11.70 -5.16
N ILE A 38 20.71 10.43 -5.45
CA ILE A 38 21.71 9.67 -4.67
C ILE A 38 23.07 10.36 -4.73
N LYS A 39 23.50 10.82 -5.90
CA LYS A 39 24.74 11.58 -6.08
C LYS A 39 24.78 12.84 -5.23
N GLU A 40 23.65 13.52 -5.09
CA GLU A 40 23.53 14.77 -4.33
C GLU A 40 23.27 14.55 -2.83
N GLY A 41 23.36 13.30 -2.36
CA GLY A 41 23.31 13.00 -0.94
C GLY A 41 22.01 12.38 -0.42
N LEU A 42 21.10 11.96 -1.31
CA LEU A 42 19.91 11.22 -0.88
C LEU A 42 20.31 9.89 -0.21
N VAL A 43 19.88 9.71 1.02
CA VAL A 43 20.08 8.48 1.80
C VAL A 43 18.73 7.88 2.14
N PHE A 44 18.60 6.58 2.00
CA PHE A 44 17.38 5.85 2.35
C PHE A 44 17.45 5.31 3.76
N ARG A 45 16.30 5.28 4.40
CA ARG A 45 16.10 4.49 5.62
C ARG A 45 15.38 3.18 5.27
N SER A 46 15.44 2.19 6.15
CA SER A 46 14.76 0.92 5.91
C SER A 46 13.23 1.09 5.87
N LEU A 47 12.55 0.26 5.07
CA LEU A 47 11.09 0.24 5.04
C LEU A 47 10.52 -0.09 6.42
N SER A 48 11.17 -1.00 7.16
CA SER A 48 10.78 -1.38 8.53
C SER A 48 10.74 -0.18 9.47
N GLU A 49 11.76 0.69 9.44
CA GLU A 49 11.78 1.92 10.25
C GLU A 49 10.62 2.84 9.89
N THR A 50 10.38 3.05 8.61
CA THR A 50 9.28 3.91 8.13
C THR A 50 7.92 3.35 8.57
N VAL A 51 7.70 2.05 8.43
CA VAL A 51 6.46 1.40 8.87
C VAL A 51 6.26 1.53 10.37
N ASN A 52 7.30 1.28 11.17
CA ASN A 52 7.22 1.37 12.63
C ASN A 52 6.94 2.80 13.10
N ASP A 53 7.60 3.78 12.52
CA ASP A 53 7.38 5.18 12.86
C ASP A 53 5.97 5.64 12.48
N THR A 54 5.48 5.22 11.31
CA THR A 54 4.12 5.51 10.86
C THR A 54 3.09 4.89 11.80
N LEU A 55 3.30 3.65 12.20
CA LEU A 55 2.40 2.95 13.14
C LEU A 55 2.38 3.64 14.51
N THR A 56 3.55 4.05 15.01
CA THR A 56 3.66 4.80 16.27
C THR A 56 2.88 6.11 16.20
N TRP A 57 3.04 6.84 15.10
CA TRP A 57 2.29 8.07 14.88
C TRP A 57 0.77 7.83 14.81
N LEU A 58 0.32 6.80 14.10
CA LEU A 58 -1.10 6.44 14.00
C LEU A 58 -1.73 6.18 15.37
N LYS A 59 -0.98 5.55 16.29
CA LYS A 59 -1.44 5.27 17.66
C LYS A 59 -1.65 6.55 18.50
N THR A 60 -1.02 7.65 18.11
CA THR A 60 -1.20 8.94 18.80
C THR A 60 -2.41 9.73 18.28
N ARG A 61 -2.99 9.31 17.16
CA ARG A 61 -4.14 10.00 16.58
C ARG A 61 -5.44 9.63 17.28
N PRO A 62 -6.37 10.59 17.43
CA PRO A 62 -7.70 10.31 17.99
C PRO A 62 -8.45 9.29 17.12
N ASN A 63 -9.08 8.31 17.76
CA ASN A 63 -9.88 7.28 17.08
C ASN A 63 -11.18 7.81 16.45
N THR A 64 -11.43 9.10 16.51
CA THR A 64 -12.66 9.74 16.03
C THR A 64 -12.66 10.03 14.52
N LYS A 65 -11.52 9.89 13.84
CA LYS A 65 -11.45 10.11 12.39
C LYS A 65 -11.71 8.83 11.62
N VAL A 66 -12.85 8.77 10.95
CA VAL A 66 -13.15 7.73 9.96
C VAL A 66 -12.31 8.00 8.72
N MET A 67 -11.59 6.99 8.25
CA MET A 67 -10.90 7.05 6.96
C MET A 67 -11.93 7.10 5.84
N LYS A 68 -11.90 8.16 5.04
CA LYS A 68 -12.81 8.35 3.90
C LYS A 68 -12.23 7.81 2.58
N ILE A 69 -10.97 7.40 2.59
CA ILE A 69 -10.23 6.96 1.41
C ILE A 69 -9.60 5.62 1.72
N GLY A 70 -9.65 4.71 0.75
CA GLY A 70 -9.12 3.37 0.88
C GLY A 70 -10.15 2.36 1.37
N LEU A 71 -9.70 1.16 1.70
CA LEU A 71 -10.54 0.09 2.22
C LEU A 71 -11.00 0.41 3.65
N ASP A 72 -12.25 0.12 3.96
CA ASP A 72 -12.69 0.12 5.34
C ASP A 72 -12.14 -1.11 6.11
N ILE A 73 -12.17 -1.04 7.42
CA ILE A 73 -11.60 -2.09 8.29
C ILE A 73 -12.29 -3.44 8.08
N ALA A 74 -13.61 -3.44 7.89
CA ALA A 74 -14.36 -4.69 7.69
C ALA A 74 -13.96 -5.38 6.39
N THR A 75 -13.88 -4.63 5.29
CA THR A 75 -13.44 -5.14 3.98
C THR A 75 -12.00 -5.62 4.02
N GLU A 76 -11.10 -4.85 4.63
CA GLU A 76 -9.69 -5.24 4.81
C GLU A 76 -9.56 -6.55 5.57
N THR A 77 -10.28 -6.70 6.69
CA THR A 77 -10.26 -7.91 7.49
C THR A 77 -10.75 -9.13 6.70
N GLU A 78 -11.82 -8.97 5.96
CA GLU A 78 -12.36 -10.04 5.11
C GLU A 78 -11.35 -10.48 4.04
N LEU A 79 -10.74 -9.52 3.36
CA LEU A 79 -9.72 -9.79 2.34
C LEU A 79 -8.50 -10.51 2.92
N LEU A 80 -8.02 -10.08 4.09
CA LEU A 80 -6.90 -10.73 4.76
C LEU A 80 -7.23 -12.17 5.12
N MET A 81 -8.42 -12.45 5.66
CA MET A 81 -8.85 -13.79 6.00
C MET A 81 -8.95 -14.68 4.75
N LYS A 82 -9.52 -14.19 3.66
CA LYS A 82 -9.58 -14.92 2.38
C LYS A 82 -8.19 -15.24 1.85
N TYR A 83 -7.31 -14.27 1.87
CA TYR A 83 -5.94 -14.43 1.37
C TYR A 83 -5.15 -15.47 2.19
N GLN A 84 -5.25 -15.40 3.51
CA GLN A 84 -4.61 -16.38 4.40
C GLN A 84 -5.13 -17.80 4.13
N LYS A 85 -6.44 -17.94 3.97
CA LYS A 85 -7.06 -19.23 3.65
C LYS A 85 -6.56 -19.80 2.32
N GLU A 86 -6.44 -18.98 1.28
CA GLU A 86 -5.92 -19.41 -0.02
C GLU A 86 -4.46 -19.86 0.07
N ARG A 87 -3.67 -19.23 0.91
CA ARG A 87 -2.26 -19.61 1.15
C ARG A 87 -2.09 -20.81 2.06
N GLY A 88 -3.16 -21.32 2.65
CA GLY A 88 -3.12 -22.45 3.59
C GLY A 88 -2.63 -22.06 4.99
N GLU A 89 -2.78 -20.81 5.33
CA GLU A 89 -2.39 -20.29 6.66
C GLU A 89 -3.55 -20.25 7.65
#